data_314fe28d20dc57020ece7e759c585296
#
_entry.id   314fe28d20dc57020ece7e759c585296
#
_cell.length_a   1.000
_cell.length_b   1.000
_cell.length_c   1.000
_cell.angle_alpha   90.00
_cell.angle_beta   90.00
_cell.angle_gamma   90.00
#
_symmetry.space_group_name_H-M   'P 1'
#
loop_
_entity.id
_entity.type
_entity.pdbx_description
1 polymer ?
#
loop_
_entity_poly.entity_id
_entity_poly.type
_entity_poly.pdbx_seq_one_letter_code
_entity_poly.pdbx_strand_id
1 'polypeptide(L)'
;MKKKGLIGAIVTAIVMITVVVGVIMCVEKIPVGYEGVVYNINGGVSGEILSTGWNIVSPTKKVKNFTISNEQIILSKDSREGSEGDDSFKVSTSDDAMLAISFQMSYRFNPDTLVDTYKKFKGMDGEAIVNNRVKTVLKSKVSEVTTDYSMMDIYSGNRSEINNKITEYLNNAFEKEYGIQVLDASIIDVHPDDKLKESIDNRVTALQQKQQAQVEQETAKVQAETALIKAQNEADIKVTAAKAEAEANQLKSASLTPELIQMTEAEARLKHGWVTVQGADATVVDANGK
;
A
#
# COMPACT_ATOMS: atom_id res chain seq x y z
N MET A 1 87.93 7.47 -4.92
CA MET A 1 87.01 6.60 -4.18
C MET A 1 85.59 7.16 -4.01
N LYS A 2 85.35 8.45 -3.98
CA LYS A 2 84.01 9.05 -3.79
C LYS A 2 82.96 8.77 -4.89
N LYS A 3 83.37 8.70 -6.19
CA LYS A 3 82.39 8.42 -7.29
C LYS A 3 81.80 7.03 -7.31
N LYS A 4 82.48 5.99 -6.87
CA LYS A 4 81.94 4.59 -6.81
C LYS A 4 80.90 4.46 -5.69
N GLY A 5 81.06 5.16 -4.57
CA GLY A 5 80.09 5.17 -3.50
C GLY A 5 78.77 5.95 -3.90
N LEU A 6 78.92 7.02 -4.67
CA LEU A 6 77.78 7.81 -5.18
C LEU A 6 76.93 6.98 -6.20
N ILE A 7 77.60 6.27 -7.10
CA ILE A 7 76.91 5.36 -8.06
C ILE A 7 76.19 4.25 -7.34
N GLY A 8 76.82 3.62 -6.31
CA GLY A 8 76.14 2.61 -5.47
C GLY A 8 74.91 3.14 -4.74
N ALA A 9 74.99 4.36 -4.19
CA ALA A 9 73.82 4.97 -3.53
C ALA A 9 72.66 5.30 -4.50
N ILE A 10 72.96 5.73 -5.72
CA ILE A 10 71.98 5.97 -6.77
C ILE A 10 71.29 4.66 -7.20
N VAL A 11 72.06 3.59 -7.40
CA VAL A 11 71.52 2.28 -7.80
C VAL A 11 70.62 1.72 -6.70
N THR A 12 71.01 1.80 -5.41
CA THR A 12 70.17 1.38 -4.30
C THR A 12 68.89 2.20 -4.18
N ALA A 13 68.95 3.51 -4.41
CA ALA A 13 67.77 4.38 -4.41
C ALA A 13 66.81 3.98 -5.54
N ILE A 14 67.32 3.72 -6.77
CA ILE A 14 66.50 3.29 -7.90
C ILE A 14 65.84 1.92 -7.61
N VAL A 15 66.57 0.95 -7.08
CA VAL A 15 66.04 -0.36 -6.70
C VAL A 15 64.96 -0.19 -5.64
N MET A 16 65.16 0.64 -4.62
CA MET A 16 64.18 0.90 -3.58
C MET A 16 62.89 1.55 -4.12
N ILE A 17 63.04 2.52 -5.01
CA ILE A 17 61.88 3.14 -5.69
C ILE A 17 61.12 2.12 -6.54
N THR A 18 61.84 1.28 -7.28
CA THR A 18 61.22 0.24 -8.12
C THR A 18 60.43 -0.77 -7.27
N VAL A 19 60.97 -1.16 -6.11
CA VAL A 19 60.25 -2.06 -5.17
C VAL A 19 59.03 -1.37 -4.59
N VAL A 20 59.13 -0.12 -4.17
CA VAL A 20 57.98 0.64 -3.61
C VAL A 20 56.87 0.80 -4.68
N VAL A 21 57.26 1.19 -5.91
CA VAL A 21 56.29 1.27 -7.01
C VAL A 21 55.67 -0.08 -7.31
N GLY A 22 56.44 -1.16 -7.30
CA GLY A 22 55.92 -2.55 -7.47
C GLY A 22 54.92 -2.94 -6.39
N VAL A 23 55.19 -2.61 -5.13
CA VAL A 23 54.25 -2.87 -4.03
C VAL A 23 52.96 -2.05 -4.20
N ILE A 24 53.08 -0.77 -4.55
CA ILE A 24 51.89 0.10 -4.77
C ILE A 24 51.03 -0.45 -5.90
N MET A 25 51.66 -0.96 -6.96
CA MET A 25 50.94 -1.56 -8.10
C MET A 25 50.27 -2.91 -7.77
N CYS A 26 50.64 -3.57 -6.67
CA CYS A 26 50.08 -4.82 -6.22
C CYS A 26 48.91 -4.65 -5.24
N VAL A 27 48.63 -3.42 -4.80
CA VAL A 27 47.59 -3.17 -3.79
C VAL A 27 46.34 -2.62 -4.46
N GLU A 28 45.26 -3.35 -4.32
CA GLU A 28 43.91 -2.95 -4.79
C GLU A 28 43.00 -2.73 -3.60
N LYS A 29 42.30 -1.60 -3.61
CA LYS A 29 41.34 -1.23 -2.56
C LYS A 29 39.93 -1.44 -3.05
N ILE A 30 39.21 -2.38 -2.43
CA ILE A 30 37.80 -2.61 -2.71
C ILE A 30 36.96 -1.81 -1.71
N PRO A 31 36.08 -0.92 -2.20
CA PRO A 31 35.21 -0.12 -1.35
C PRO A 31 34.27 -0.98 -0.48
N VAL A 32 33.78 -0.40 0.61
CA VAL A 32 32.77 -1.04 1.46
C VAL A 32 31.50 -1.27 0.64
N GLY A 33 30.92 -2.47 0.75
CA GLY A 33 29.72 -2.84 0.02
C GLY A 33 29.96 -3.39 -1.37
N TYR A 34 31.23 -3.59 -1.76
CA TYR A 34 31.63 -4.17 -3.03
C TYR A 34 32.44 -5.45 -2.82
N GLU A 35 32.36 -6.33 -3.81
CA GLU A 35 33.29 -7.43 -4.01
C GLU A 35 33.94 -7.30 -5.39
N GLY A 36 35.17 -7.78 -5.50
CA GLY A 36 35.97 -7.67 -6.70
C GLY A 36 36.20 -9.00 -7.39
N VAL A 37 35.80 -9.12 -8.65
CA VAL A 37 36.13 -10.28 -9.48
C VAL A 37 37.48 -10.07 -10.13
N VAL A 38 38.41 -11.03 -9.92
CA VAL A 38 39.77 -10.97 -10.43
C VAL A 38 39.85 -11.60 -11.81
N TYR A 39 40.48 -10.87 -12.73
CA TYR A 39 40.80 -11.34 -14.08
C TYR A 39 42.23 -11.09 -14.48
N ASN A 40 42.77 -11.90 -15.37
CA ASN A 40 44.14 -11.73 -15.91
C ASN A 40 44.14 -10.77 -17.12
N ILE A 41 45.11 -9.87 -17.20
CA ILE A 41 45.29 -8.96 -18.36
C ILE A 41 45.51 -9.77 -19.64
N ASN A 42 46.17 -10.90 -19.55
CA ASN A 42 46.48 -11.77 -20.70
C ASN A 42 45.30 -12.68 -21.09
N GLY A 43 44.14 -12.48 -20.50
CA GLY A 43 42.93 -13.28 -20.72
C GLY A 43 42.65 -14.28 -19.59
N GLY A 44 41.39 -14.58 -19.43
CA GLY A 44 40.90 -15.51 -18.42
C GLY A 44 40.48 -14.89 -17.09
N VAL A 45 39.51 -15.50 -16.45
CA VAL A 45 38.99 -15.12 -15.14
C VAL A 45 39.59 -16.08 -14.11
N SER A 46 40.20 -15.55 -13.04
CA SER A 46 40.84 -16.37 -12.02
C SER A 46 39.85 -17.14 -11.15
N GLY A 47 38.57 -16.80 -11.17
CA GLY A 47 37.57 -17.38 -10.27
C GLY A 47 37.71 -16.91 -8.82
N GLU A 48 38.66 -16.02 -8.55
CA GLU A 48 38.94 -15.47 -7.24
C GLU A 48 38.07 -14.21 -7.01
N ILE A 49 37.43 -14.13 -5.87
CA ILE A 49 36.64 -12.99 -5.42
C ILE A 49 37.37 -12.34 -4.26
N LEU A 50 37.56 -11.02 -4.33
CA LEU A 50 38.20 -10.22 -3.30
C LEU A 50 37.12 -9.52 -2.47
N SER A 51 37.23 -9.65 -1.17
CA SER A 51 36.35 -8.98 -0.22
C SER A 51 36.76 -7.50 -0.03
N THR A 52 35.86 -6.73 0.56
CA THR A 52 36.08 -5.33 0.96
C THR A 52 37.39 -5.12 1.70
N GLY A 53 38.12 -4.08 1.37
CA GLY A 53 39.35 -3.67 2.03
C GLY A 53 40.56 -3.65 1.11
N TRP A 54 41.77 -3.68 1.71
CA TRP A 54 43.04 -3.70 0.98
C TRP A 54 43.40 -5.14 0.64
N ASN A 55 43.56 -5.41 -0.65
CA ASN A 55 43.89 -6.73 -1.16
C ASN A 55 45.22 -6.66 -1.93
N ILE A 56 46.02 -7.70 -1.82
CA ILE A 56 47.29 -7.82 -2.58
C ILE A 56 46.98 -8.63 -3.83
N VAL A 57 47.14 -8.02 -4.98
CA VAL A 57 46.85 -8.60 -6.30
C VAL A 57 48.09 -8.55 -7.17
N SER A 58 48.37 -9.62 -7.92
CA SER A 58 49.52 -9.63 -8.86
C SER A 58 49.36 -8.47 -9.88
N PRO A 59 50.46 -7.81 -10.31
CA PRO A 59 50.42 -6.74 -11.31
C PRO A 59 49.80 -7.15 -12.66
N THR A 60 49.75 -8.47 -12.93
CA THR A 60 49.16 -9.04 -14.15
C THR A 60 47.68 -9.28 -14.04
N LYS A 61 47.10 -9.10 -12.84
CA LYS A 61 45.67 -9.25 -12.55
C LYS A 61 45.03 -7.87 -12.38
N LYS A 62 43.78 -7.78 -12.71
CA LYS A 62 42.91 -6.61 -12.51
C LYS A 62 41.63 -7.03 -11.82
N VAL A 63 40.93 -6.06 -11.24
CA VAL A 63 39.70 -6.30 -10.48
C VAL A 63 38.54 -5.51 -11.09
N LYS A 64 37.37 -6.12 -11.13
CA LYS A 64 36.09 -5.45 -11.46
C LYS A 64 35.16 -5.57 -10.29
N ASN A 65 34.63 -4.42 -9.89
CA ASN A 65 33.78 -4.31 -8.70
C ASN A 65 32.31 -4.58 -9.01
N PHE A 66 31.67 -5.29 -8.09
CA PHE A 66 30.24 -5.56 -8.09
C PHE A 66 29.68 -5.15 -6.72
N THR A 67 28.56 -4.45 -6.72
CA THR A 67 27.90 -4.08 -5.49
C THR A 67 27.20 -5.28 -4.85
N ILE A 68 27.51 -5.57 -3.60
CA ILE A 68 26.85 -6.58 -2.77
C ILE A 68 25.96 -5.94 -1.69
N SER A 69 26.03 -4.64 -1.56
CA SER A 69 25.11 -3.85 -0.72
C SER A 69 23.91 -3.37 -1.52
N ASN A 70 22.91 -2.87 -0.79
CA ASN A 70 21.71 -2.35 -1.41
C ASN A 70 22.02 -1.11 -2.22
N GLU A 71 21.77 -1.18 -3.51
CA GLU A 71 21.77 -0.04 -4.42
C GLU A 71 20.39 0.17 -5.03
N GLN A 72 20.13 1.35 -5.53
CA GLN A 72 18.86 1.70 -6.13
C GLN A 72 19.01 2.17 -7.56
N ILE A 73 18.10 1.72 -8.41
CA ILE A 73 17.82 2.32 -9.71
C ILE A 73 16.55 3.15 -9.54
N ILE A 74 16.62 4.42 -9.83
CA ILE A 74 15.48 5.33 -9.83
C ILE A 74 15.28 5.81 -11.25
N LEU A 75 14.09 5.59 -11.78
CA LEU A 75 13.63 5.99 -13.10
C LEU A 75 12.44 6.92 -12.90
N SER A 76 12.71 8.19 -12.63
CA SER A 76 11.68 9.17 -12.30
C SER A 76 11.62 10.30 -13.31
N LYS A 77 10.46 10.94 -13.39
CA LYS A 77 10.26 12.19 -14.11
C LYS A 77 10.86 13.38 -13.34
N ASP A 78 10.86 13.32 -12.01
CA ASP A 78 11.39 14.40 -11.17
C ASP A 78 12.85 14.13 -10.80
N SER A 79 13.74 15.02 -11.24
CA SER A 79 15.17 14.94 -10.92
C SER A 79 15.48 15.04 -9.41
N ARG A 80 14.53 15.56 -8.59
CA ARG A 80 14.68 15.59 -7.13
C ARG A 80 14.58 14.21 -6.48
N GLU A 81 14.02 13.24 -7.17
CA GLU A 81 13.89 11.85 -6.72
C GLU A 81 15.14 11.02 -7.01
N GLY A 82 16.20 11.62 -7.57
CA GLY A 82 17.48 10.96 -7.80
C GLY A 82 17.72 10.52 -9.24
N SER A 83 16.86 10.90 -10.18
CA SER A 83 17.08 10.73 -11.62
C SER A 83 17.90 11.89 -12.17
N GLU A 84 18.76 11.64 -13.16
CA GLU A 84 19.51 12.71 -13.83
C GLU A 84 18.66 13.55 -14.80
N GLY A 85 17.45 13.11 -15.09
CA GLY A 85 16.51 13.76 -16.01
C GLY A 85 15.14 13.08 -15.98
N ASP A 86 14.32 13.26 -17.03
CA ASP A 86 13.06 12.51 -17.19
C ASP A 86 13.38 11.09 -17.70
N ASP A 87 13.55 10.17 -16.75
CA ASP A 87 13.79 8.74 -17.00
C ASP A 87 12.50 7.92 -16.86
N SER A 88 11.36 8.58 -16.63
CA SER A 88 10.06 7.90 -16.60
C SER A 88 9.84 7.11 -17.90
N PHE A 89 9.07 6.05 -17.81
CA PHE A 89 8.81 5.23 -18.99
C PHE A 89 7.34 4.81 -19.08
N LYS A 90 6.92 4.49 -20.29
CA LYS A 90 5.55 4.08 -20.55
C LYS A 90 5.39 2.58 -20.35
N VAL A 91 4.30 2.20 -19.70
CA VAL A 91 3.87 0.82 -19.53
C VAL A 91 2.46 0.65 -20.09
N SER A 92 2.18 -0.56 -20.56
CA SER A 92 0.84 -0.94 -21.04
C SER A 92 0.02 -1.52 -19.89
N THR A 93 -1.30 -1.39 -19.99
CA THR A 93 -2.27 -1.91 -19.02
C THR A 93 -3.21 -2.91 -19.69
N SER A 94 -3.98 -3.67 -18.91
CA SER A 94 -4.93 -4.67 -19.42
C SER A 94 -6.11 -4.07 -20.20
N ASP A 95 -6.39 -2.79 -20.03
CA ASP A 95 -7.43 -2.03 -20.73
C ASP A 95 -6.89 -1.18 -21.88
N ASP A 96 -5.75 -1.60 -22.47
CA ASP A 96 -5.09 -0.97 -23.62
C ASP A 96 -4.67 0.50 -23.40
N ALA A 97 -4.62 0.97 -22.17
CA ALA A 97 -4.10 2.28 -21.85
C ALA A 97 -2.58 2.27 -21.73
N MET A 98 -1.95 3.40 -22.00
CA MET A 98 -0.50 3.61 -21.77
C MET A 98 -0.31 4.62 -20.66
N LEU A 99 0.39 4.21 -19.59
CA LEU A 99 0.73 5.07 -18.47
C LEU A 99 2.23 5.37 -18.46
N ALA A 100 2.60 6.63 -18.32
CA ALA A 100 3.96 6.97 -17.94
C ALA A 100 4.10 6.81 -16.42
N ILE A 101 5.12 6.08 -15.97
CA ILE A 101 5.37 5.81 -14.56
C ILE A 101 6.78 6.22 -14.16
N SER A 102 6.91 6.68 -12.91
CA SER A 102 8.17 6.73 -12.17
C SER A 102 8.33 5.45 -11.37
N PHE A 103 9.51 4.88 -11.39
CA PHE A 103 9.76 3.55 -10.85
C PHE A 103 11.09 3.50 -10.11
N GLN A 104 11.14 2.73 -9.02
CA GLN A 104 12.38 2.42 -8.30
C GLN A 104 12.55 0.92 -8.13
N MET A 105 13.82 0.50 -8.09
CA MET A 105 14.20 -0.87 -7.78
C MET A 105 15.44 -0.89 -6.91
N SER A 106 15.35 -1.53 -5.74
CA SER A 106 16.48 -1.82 -4.87
C SER A 106 17.05 -3.18 -5.20
N TYR A 107 18.35 -3.27 -5.36
CA TYR A 107 19.01 -4.49 -5.80
C TYR A 107 20.39 -4.65 -5.19
N ARG A 108 20.93 -5.87 -5.31
CA ARG A 108 22.35 -6.21 -5.09
C ARG A 108 22.74 -7.36 -5.98
N PHE A 109 24.03 -7.48 -6.28
CA PHE A 109 24.54 -8.70 -6.92
C PHE A 109 24.63 -9.85 -5.90
N ASN A 110 24.36 -11.06 -6.37
CA ASN A 110 24.55 -12.27 -5.57
C ASN A 110 26.03 -12.64 -5.55
N PRO A 111 26.71 -12.64 -4.38
CA PRO A 111 28.14 -12.95 -4.26
C PRO A 111 28.54 -14.27 -4.90
N ASP A 112 27.68 -15.29 -4.79
CA ASP A 112 27.96 -16.64 -5.28
C ASP A 112 28.01 -16.75 -6.81
N THR A 113 27.40 -15.80 -7.53
CA THR A 113 27.28 -15.82 -9.00
C THR A 113 28.14 -14.79 -9.71
N LEU A 114 28.92 -13.97 -8.99
CA LEU A 114 29.68 -12.84 -9.56
C LEU A 114 30.63 -13.26 -10.68
N VAL A 115 31.36 -14.36 -10.51
CA VAL A 115 32.34 -14.85 -11.50
C VAL A 115 31.64 -15.24 -12.79
N ASP A 116 30.49 -15.90 -12.70
CA ASP A 116 29.73 -16.37 -13.87
C ASP A 116 29.03 -15.18 -14.55
N THR A 117 28.53 -14.23 -13.77
CA THR A 117 27.99 -12.96 -14.27
C THR A 117 29.05 -12.18 -15.04
N TYR A 118 30.25 -12.04 -14.48
CA TYR A 118 31.36 -11.38 -15.15
C TYR A 118 31.73 -12.03 -16.51
N LYS A 119 31.79 -13.37 -16.54
CA LYS A 119 32.04 -14.12 -17.78
C LYS A 119 30.92 -13.92 -18.80
N LYS A 120 29.67 -14.03 -18.35
CA LYS A 120 28.47 -13.91 -19.18
C LYS A 120 28.38 -12.54 -19.87
N PHE A 121 28.77 -11.48 -19.15
CA PHE A 121 28.74 -10.10 -19.66
C PHE A 121 30.08 -9.60 -20.18
N LYS A 122 30.93 -10.48 -20.64
CA LYS A 122 32.20 -10.18 -21.35
C LYS A 122 33.11 -9.23 -20.57
N GLY A 123 33.16 -9.40 -19.25
CA GLY A 123 34.08 -8.61 -18.41
C GLY A 123 33.59 -7.20 -18.05
N MET A 124 32.31 -6.91 -18.18
CA MET A 124 31.71 -5.68 -17.65
C MET A 124 31.70 -5.73 -16.12
N ASP A 125 31.90 -4.59 -15.48
CA ASP A 125 31.66 -4.43 -14.04
C ASP A 125 30.15 -4.33 -13.75
N GLY A 126 29.78 -4.39 -12.47
CA GLY A 126 28.39 -4.37 -12.03
C GLY A 126 27.64 -3.13 -12.50
N GLU A 127 28.27 -1.95 -12.40
CA GLU A 127 27.65 -0.69 -12.81
C GLU A 127 27.41 -0.65 -14.34
N ALA A 128 28.36 -1.10 -15.13
CA ALA A 128 28.21 -1.15 -16.59
C ALA A 128 27.09 -2.15 -17.01
N ILE A 129 26.95 -3.28 -16.32
CA ILE A 129 25.85 -4.24 -16.56
C ILE A 129 24.51 -3.58 -16.27
N VAL A 130 24.39 -2.90 -15.14
CA VAL A 130 23.16 -2.22 -14.74
C VAL A 130 22.77 -1.15 -15.73
N ASN A 131 23.68 -0.23 -16.04
CA ASN A 131 23.40 0.91 -16.91
C ASN A 131 23.13 0.51 -18.36
N ASN A 132 23.86 -0.48 -18.90
CA ASN A 132 23.77 -0.83 -20.33
C ASN A 132 22.78 -1.94 -20.64
N ARG A 133 22.36 -2.73 -19.62
CA ARG A 133 21.51 -3.92 -19.84
C ARG A 133 20.27 -3.91 -18.95
N VAL A 134 20.49 -3.84 -17.62
CA VAL A 134 19.42 -4.03 -16.65
C VAL A 134 18.35 -2.95 -16.77
N LYS A 135 18.72 -1.68 -16.85
CA LYS A 135 17.77 -0.56 -16.98
C LYS A 135 16.81 -0.70 -18.17
N THR A 136 17.29 -1.21 -19.30
CA THR A 136 16.46 -1.39 -20.50
C THR A 136 15.51 -2.57 -20.34
N VAL A 137 16.00 -3.71 -19.83
CA VAL A 137 15.20 -4.90 -19.61
C VAL A 137 14.21 -4.69 -18.49
N LEU A 138 14.57 -3.95 -17.46
CA LEU A 138 13.69 -3.54 -16.37
C LEU A 138 12.41 -2.88 -16.89
N LYS A 139 12.53 -1.88 -17.75
CA LYS A 139 11.37 -1.19 -18.34
C LYS A 139 10.42 -2.17 -19.07
N SER A 140 11.01 -3.09 -19.84
CA SER A 140 10.22 -4.11 -20.56
C SER A 140 9.53 -5.09 -19.61
N LYS A 141 10.25 -5.57 -18.59
CA LYS A 141 9.73 -6.54 -17.64
C LYS A 141 8.66 -5.96 -16.71
N VAL A 142 8.79 -4.70 -16.31
CA VAL A 142 7.75 -3.99 -15.57
C VAL A 142 6.50 -3.83 -16.45
N SER A 143 6.67 -3.44 -17.72
CA SER A 143 5.53 -3.32 -18.65
C SER A 143 4.82 -4.66 -18.87
N GLU A 144 5.54 -5.79 -18.85
CA GLU A 144 4.95 -7.13 -18.97
C GLU A 144 4.01 -7.44 -17.79
N VAL A 145 4.43 -7.14 -16.56
CA VAL A 145 3.61 -7.36 -15.36
C VAL A 145 2.40 -6.42 -15.31
N THR A 146 2.57 -5.16 -15.74
CA THR A 146 1.48 -4.18 -15.69
C THR A 146 0.35 -4.47 -16.68
N THR A 147 0.56 -5.31 -17.70
CA THR A 147 -0.51 -5.74 -18.62
C THR A 147 -1.58 -6.61 -17.96
N ASP A 148 -1.32 -7.16 -16.80
CA ASP A 148 -2.30 -7.93 -16.02
C ASP A 148 -3.26 -7.04 -15.21
N TYR A 149 -2.95 -5.75 -15.09
CA TYR A 149 -3.68 -4.80 -14.26
C TYR A 149 -4.34 -3.69 -15.09
N SER A 150 -5.51 -3.25 -14.64
CA SER A 150 -6.16 -2.11 -15.26
C SER A 150 -5.45 -0.79 -14.92
N MET A 151 -5.64 0.22 -15.75
CA MET A 151 -5.15 1.57 -15.49
C MET A 151 -5.57 2.08 -14.10
N MET A 152 -6.81 1.80 -13.68
CA MET A 152 -7.32 2.24 -12.38
C MET A 152 -6.65 1.53 -11.22
N ASP A 153 -6.30 0.24 -11.37
CA ASP A 153 -5.59 -0.50 -10.34
C ASP A 153 -4.19 0.08 -10.11
N ILE A 154 -3.50 0.46 -11.17
CA ILE A 154 -2.17 1.09 -11.09
C ILE A 154 -2.25 2.52 -10.58
N TYR A 155 -3.28 3.30 -11.00
CA TYR A 155 -3.41 4.72 -10.62
C TYR A 155 -3.89 4.92 -9.17
N SER A 156 -4.96 4.22 -8.76
CA SER A 156 -5.63 4.43 -7.47
C SER A 156 -5.94 3.15 -6.68
N GLY A 157 -5.59 1.98 -7.23
CA GLY A 157 -5.88 0.68 -6.63
C GLY A 157 -4.86 0.22 -5.59
N ASN A 158 -4.77 -1.09 -5.42
CA ASN A 158 -3.87 -1.71 -4.45
C ASN A 158 -2.43 -1.81 -5.00
N ARG A 159 -1.71 -0.68 -5.02
CA ARG A 159 -0.31 -0.63 -5.48
C ARG A 159 0.61 -1.59 -4.73
N SER A 160 0.31 -1.91 -3.48
CA SER A 160 1.13 -2.83 -2.69
C SER A 160 1.16 -4.23 -3.30
N GLU A 161 0.02 -4.73 -3.75
CA GLU A 161 -0.07 -6.03 -4.42
C GLU A 161 0.69 -6.02 -5.75
N ILE A 162 0.52 -4.97 -6.54
CA ILE A 162 1.21 -4.79 -7.83
C ILE A 162 2.73 -4.75 -7.61
N ASN A 163 3.21 -3.95 -6.66
CA ASN A 163 4.63 -3.83 -6.35
C ASN A 163 5.23 -5.17 -5.88
N ASN A 164 4.51 -5.94 -5.05
CA ASN A 164 4.95 -7.27 -4.64
C ASN A 164 5.07 -8.23 -5.82
N LYS A 165 4.10 -8.22 -6.74
CA LYS A 165 4.14 -9.02 -7.97
C LYS A 165 5.30 -8.63 -8.88
N ILE A 166 5.52 -7.32 -9.06
CA ILE A 166 6.66 -6.80 -9.84
C ILE A 166 7.98 -7.25 -9.19
N THR A 167 8.11 -7.11 -7.87
CA THR A 167 9.32 -7.50 -7.14
C THR A 167 9.62 -8.98 -7.33
N GLU A 168 8.63 -9.86 -7.12
CA GLU A 168 8.79 -11.31 -7.28
C GLU A 168 9.17 -11.67 -8.73
N TYR A 169 8.49 -11.10 -9.70
CA TYR A 169 8.75 -11.36 -11.11
C TYR A 169 10.14 -10.90 -11.53
N LEU A 170 10.53 -9.68 -11.14
CA LEU A 170 11.86 -9.13 -11.44
C LEU A 170 12.95 -9.92 -10.73
N ASN A 171 12.76 -10.32 -9.47
CA ASN A 171 13.75 -11.11 -8.75
C ASN A 171 14.01 -12.44 -9.46
N ASN A 172 12.96 -13.16 -9.83
CA ASN A 172 13.07 -14.43 -10.55
C ASN A 172 13.77 -14.29 -11.92
N ALA A 173 13.48 -13.20 -12.64
CA ALA A 173 14.08 -12.95 -13.95
C ALA A 173 15.55 -12.50 -13.83
N PHE A 174 15.85 -11.57 -12.94
CA PHE A 174 17.18 -10.95 -12.85
C PHE A 174 18.19 -11.82 -12.10
N GLU A 175 17.76 -12.63 -11.15
CA GLU A 175 18.64 -13.57 -10.48
C GLU A 175 19.24 -14.57 -11.48
N LYS A 176 18.41 -15.14 -12.36
CA LYS A 176 18.84 -16.12 -13.39
C LYS A 176 19.65 -15.47 -14.51
N GLU A 177 19.26 -14.26 -14.91
CA GLU A 177 19.83 -13.64 -16.10
C GLU A 177 21.06 -12.79 -15.79
N TYR A 178 21.05 -12.06 -14.69
CA TYR A 178 22.08 -11.09 -14.32
C TYR A 178 22.81 -11.37 -13.02
N GLY A 179 22.41 -12.40 -12.26
CA GLY A 179 22.95 -12.66 -10.91
C GLY A 179 22.59 -11.54 -9.93
N ILE A 180 21.47 -10.88 -10.14
CA ILE A 180 20.98 -9.75 -9.34
C ILE A 180 19.81 -10.21 -8.50
N GLN A 181 19.88 -9.97 -7.19
CA GLN A 181 18.77 -10.09 -6.27
C GLN A 181 18.01 -8.78 -6.21
N VAL A 182 16.74 -8.80 -6.55
CA VAL A 182 15.83 -7.66 -6.40
C VAL A 182 15.20 -7.74 -5.01
N LEU A 183 15.42 -6.70 -4.21
CA LEU A 183 14.97 -6.62 -2.83
C LEU A 183 13.60 -5.96 -2.72
N ASP A 184 13.41 -4.90 -3.49
CA ASP A 184 12.17 -4.15 -3.59
C ASP A 184 12.06 -3.50 -4.96
N ALA A 185 10.86 -3.47 -5.50
CA ALA A 185 10.58 -2.82 -6.77
C ALA A 185 9.19 -2.19 -6.72
N SER A 186 9.11 -0.89 -6.95
CA SER A 186 7.86 -0.17 -6.73
C SER A 186 7.64 0.98 -7.71
N ILE A 187 6.37 1.18 -8.05
CA ILE A 187 5.89 2.35 -8.79
C ILE A 187 5.82 3.51 -7.80
N ILE A 188 6.64 4.55 -8.04
CA ILE A 188 6.69 5.76 -7.22
C ILE A 188 5.48 6.63 -7.55
N ASP A 189 5.32 6.97 -8.82
CA ASP A 189 4.27 7.85 -9.29
C ASP A 189 3.78 7.47 -10.69
N VAL A 190 2.57 7.90 -11.02
CA VAL A 190 1.90 7.64 -12.30
C VAL A 190 1.54 8.98 -12.94
N HIS A 191 1.98 9.17 -14.18
CA HIS A 191 1.81 10.40 -14.93
C HIS A 191 0.90 10.15 -16.15
N PRO A 192 -0.44 10.23 -15.99
CA PRO A 192 -1.36 10.15 -17.12
C PRO A 192 -1.21 11.39 -18.00
N ASP A 193 -1.38 11.23 -19.31
CA ASP A 193 -1.54 12.38 -20.20
C ASP A 193 -2.88 13.11 -19.94
N ASP A 194 -3.04 14.32 -20.48
CA ASP A 194 -4.21 15.16 -20.20
C ASP A 194 -5.55 14.50 -20.60
N LYS A 195 -5.58 13.75 -21.71
CA LYS A 195 -6.78 13.03 -22.16
C LYS A 195 -7.12 11.85 -21.25
N LEU A 196 -6.08 11.14 -20.82
CA LEU A 196 -6.22 10.02 -19.93
C LEU A 196 -6.62 10.48 -18.53
N LYS A 197 -6.08 11.61 -18.07
CA LYS A 197 -6.47 12.24 -16.80
C LYS A 197 -7.95 12.62 -16.80
N GLU A 198 -8.43 13.26 -17.86
CA GLU A 198 -9.86 13.59 -18.00
C GLU A 198 -10.73 12.31 -17.98
N SER A 199 -10.31 11.26 -18.66
CA SER A 199 -11.01 9.97 -18.66
C SER A 199 -11.03 9.31 -17.28
N ILE A 200 -9.93 9.39 -16.53
CA ILE A 200 -9.83 8.92 -15.15
C ILE A 200 -10.79 9.70 -14.25
N ASP A 201 -10.77 11.03 -14.33
CA ASP A 201 -11.60 11.91 -13.51
C ASP A 201 -13.09 11.65 -13.76
N ASN A 202 -13.48 11.48 -15.03
CA ASN A 202 -14.85 11.12 -15.42
C ASN A 202 -15.26 9.74 -14.87
N ARG A 203 -14.37 8.75 -14.92
CA ARG A 203 -14.64 7.39 -14.42
C ARG A 203 -14.71 7.35 -12.90
N VAL A 204 -13.82 8.07 -12.21
CA VAL A 204 -13.86 8.23 -10.75
C VAL A 204 -15.16 8.90 -10.31
N THR A 205 -15.57 9.96 -10.99
CA THR A 205 -16.82 10.66 -10.72
C THR A 205 -18.03 9.74 -10.91
N ALA A 206 -18.07 8.97 -12.00
CA ALA A 206 -19.15 8.01 -12.25
C ALA A 206 -19.21 6.89 -11.21
N LEU A 207 -18.04 6.40 -10.75
CA LEU A 207 -17.96 5.39 -9.69
C LEU A 207 -18.45 5.94 -8.35
N GLN A 208 -18.07 7.16 -8.01
CA GLN A 208 -18.54 7.85 -6.80
C GLN A 208 -20.04 8.08 -6.82
N GLN A 209 -20.61 8.54 -7.96
CA GLN A 209 -22.05 8.69 -8.11
C GLN A 209 -22.79 7.35 -7.97
N LYS A 210 -22.28 6.28 -8.57
CA LYS A 210 -22.85 4.94 -8.42
C LYS A 210 -22.83 4.47 -6.96
N GLN A 211 -21.71 4.68 -6.27
CA GLN A 211 -21.57 4.30 -4.87
C GLN A 211 -22.49 5.12 -3.97
N GLN A 212 -22.62 6.43 -4.22
CA GLN A 212 -23.55 7.28 -3.50
C GLN A 212 -25.01 6.85 -3.72
N ALA A 213 -25.41 6.56 -4.95
CA ALA A 213 -26.75 6.06 -5.25
C ALA A 213 -27.03 4.70 -4.56
N GLN A 214 -26.05 3.82 -4.44
CA GLN A 214 -26.19 2.57 -3.69
C GLN A 214 -26.39 2.82 -2.20
N VAL A 215 -25.61 3.71 -1.60
CA VAL A 215 -25.74 4.09 -0.18
C VAL A 215 -27.09 4.75 0.07
N GLU A 216 -27.56 5.63 -0.81
CA GLU A 216 -28.88 6.26 -0.71
C GLU A 216 -29.99 5.21 -0.80
N GLN A 217 -29.91 4.26 -1.71
CA GLN A 217 -30.87 3.16 -1.83
C GLN A 217 -30.90 2.27 -0.58
N GLU A 218 -29.74 1.93 -0.04
CA GLU A 218 -29.62 1.14 1.20
C GLU A 218 -30.20 1.91 2.39
N THR A 219 -29.88 3.21 2.50
CA THR A 219 -30.41 4.09 3.54
C THR A 219 -31.92 4.20 3.45
N ALA A 220 -32.49 4.33 2.24
CA ALA A 220 -33.94 4.38 2.04
C ALA A 220 -34.62 3.07 2.44
N LYS A 221 -34.02 1.92 2.14
CA LYS A 221 -34.53 0.61 2.61
C LYS A 221 -34.54 0.49 4.12
N VAL A 222 -33.44 0.85 4.78
CA VAL A 222 -33.33 0.80 6.25
C VAL A 222 -34.32 1.76 6.90
N GLN A 223 -34.53 2.94 6.33
CA GLN A 223 -35.54 3.90 6.81
C GLN A 223 -36.97 3.36 6.66
N ALA A 224 -37.29 2.75 5.52
CA ALA A 224 -38.59 2.13 5.29
C ALA A 224 -38.86 0.96 6.26
N GLU A 225 -37.87 0.10 6.48
CA GLU A 225 -37.96 -1.00 7.44
C GLU A 225 -38.09 -0.49 8.87
N THR A 226 -37.33 0.54 9.23
CA THR A 226 -37.45 1.18 10.55
C THR A 226 -38.84 1.81 10.78
N ALA A 227 -39.39 2.45 9.75
CA ALA A 227 -40.76 3.02 9.83
C ALA A 227 -41.82 1.93 9.98
N LEU A 228 -41.68 0.81 9.30
CA LEU A 228 -42.58 -0.35 9.40
C LEU A 228 -42.52 -0.98 10.80
N ILE A 229 -41.33 -1.19 11.35
CA ILE A 229 -41.13 -1.69 12.71
C ILE A 229 -41.75 -0.74 13.75
N LYS A 230 -41.54 0.59 13.58
CA LYS A 230 -42.17 1.57 14.48
C LYS A 230 -43.70 1.51 14.43
N ALA A 231 -44.29 1.46 13.25
CA ALA A 231 -45.74 1.38 13.08
C ALA A 231 -46.30 0.08 13.69
N GLN A 232 -45.56 -1.03 13.56
CA GLN A 232 -45.95 -2.31 14.13
C GLN A 232 -45.88 -2.28 15.67
N ASN A 233 -44.81 -1.72 16.22
CA ASN A 233 -44.67 -1.55 17.67
C ASN A 233 -45.75 -0.62 18.25
N GLU A 234 -46.11 0.47 17.57
CA GLU A 234 -47.21 1.35 17.99
C GLU A 234 -48.56 0.66 17.96
N ALA A 235 -48.80 -0.18 16.94
CA ALA A 235 -50.02 -0.99 16.89
C ALA A 235 -50.10 -2.02 18.05
N ASP A 236 -49.00 -2.71 18.32
CA ASP A 236 -48.89 -3.69 19.41
C ASP A 236 -49.06 -3.04 20.78
N ILE A 237 -48.49 -1.84 20.99
CA ILE A 237 -48.69 -1.05 22.22
C ILE A 237 -50.17 -0.69 22.38
N LYS A 238 -50.88 -0.24 21.34
CA LYS A 238 -52.31 0.09 21.40
C LYS A 238 -53.16 -1.15 21.70
N VAL A 239 -52.86 -2.29 21.07
CA VAL A 239 -53.56 -3.56 21.33
C VAL A 239 -53.34 -4.02 22.78
N THR A 240 -52.10 -3.94 23.26
CA THR A 240 -51.77 -4.32 24.63
C THR A 240 -52.43 -3.41 25.67
N ALA A 241 -52.42 -2.07 25.39
CA ALA A 241 -53.14 -1.12 26.25
C ALA A 241 -54.67 -1.38 26.30
N ALA A 242 -55.29 -1.61 25.14
CA ALA A 242 -56.72 -1.94 25.07
C ALA A 242 -57.05 -3.25 25.77
N LYS A 243 -56.22 -4.27 25.67
CA LYS A 243 -56.40 -5.54 26.42
C LYS A 243 -56.28 -5.32 27.94
N ALA A 244 -55.27 -4.58 28.37
CA ALA A 244 -55.07 -4.26 29.78
C ALA A 244 -56.27 -3.46 30.36
N GLU A 245 -56.79 -2.50 29.57
CA GLU A 245 -57.96 -1.72 29.96
C GLU A 245 -59.24 -2.61 30.03
N ALA A 246 -59.44 -3.51 29.08
CA ALA A 246 -60.54 -4.47 29.09
C ALA A 246 -60.48 -5.42 30.29
N GLU A 247 -59.27 -5.95 30.61
CA GLU A 247 -59.06 -6.79 31.81
C GLU A 247 -59.31 -6.01 33.11
N ALA A 248 -58.83 -4.77 33.19
CA ALA A 248 -59.05 -3.89 34.33
C ALA A 248 -60.57 -3.61 34.51
N ASN A 249 -61.29 -3.39 33.41
CA ASN A 249 -62.77 -3.19 33.47
C ASN A 249 -63.54 -4.46 33.83
N GLN A 250 -63.07 -5.64 33.35
CA GLN A 250 -63.63 -6.92 33.78
C GLN A 250 -63.42 -7.17 35.28
N LEU A 251 -62.21 -6.93 35.79
CA LEU A 251 -61.89 -7.04 37.20
C LEU A 251 -62.73 -6.08 38.07
N LYS A 252 -62.89 -4.84 37.62
CA LYS A 252 -63.76 -3.88 38.28
C LYS A 252 -65.22 -4.31 38.26
N SER A 253 -65.70 -4.78 37.12
CA SER A 253 -67.10 -5.28 37.01
C SER A 253 -67.34 -6.52 37.87
N ALA A 254 -66.37 -7.43 37.97
CA ALA A 254 -66.48 -8.62 38.85
C ALA A 254 -66.37 -8.27 40.32
N SER A 255 -65.74 -7.15 40.69
CA SER A 255 -65.61 -6.67 42.07
C SER A 255 -66.79 -5.80 42.55
N LEU A 256 -67.66 -5.37 41.62
CA LEU A 256 -68.83 -4.53 41.92
C LEU A 256 -69.93 -5.40 42.51
N THR A 257 -69.88 -5.59 43.81
CA THR A 257 -71.03 -6.19 44.56
C THR A 257 -72.11 -5.13 44.84
N PRO A 258 -73.36 -5.49 44.97
CA PRO A 258 -74.46 -4.58 45.32
C PRO A 258 -74.15 -3.72 46.55
N GLU A 259 -73.43 -4.28 47.52
CA GLU A 259 -73.01 -3.61 48.75
C GLU A 259 -71.95 -2.50 48.46
N LEU A 260 -71.02 -2.78 47.57
CA LEU A 260 -69.98 -1.78 47.17
C LEU A 260 -70.59 -0.64 46.39
N ILE A 261 -71.59 -0.89 45.54
CA ILE A 261 -72.34 0.14 44.82
C ILE A 261 -73.05 1.10 45.79
N GLN A 262 -73.75 0.50 46.78
CA GLN A 262 -74.45 1.27 47.81
C GLN A 262 -73.51 2.07 48.70
N MET A 263 -72.33 1.57 49.00
CA MET A 263 -71.29 2.26 49.77
C MET A 263 -70.72 3.44 49.00
N THR A 264 -70.39 3.23 47.71
CA THR A 264 -69.89 4.29 46.83
C THR A 264 -70.92 5.38 46.53
N GLU A 265 -72.21 5.00 46.42
CA GLU A 265 -73.29 5.95 46.32
C GLU A 265 -73.45 6.73 47.65
N ALA A 266 -73.31 6.11 48.79
CA ALA A 266 -73.41 6.76 50.09
C ALA A 266 -72.22 7.74 50.30
N GLU A 267 -70.99 7.39 49.88
CA GLU A 267 -69.81 8.29 49.88
C GLU A 267 -69.97 9.47 48.92
N ALA A 268 -70.46 9.22 47.71
CA ALA A 268 -70.73 10.27 46.75
C ALA A 268 -71.78 11.22 47.25
N ARG A 269 -72.85 10.70 47.94
CA ARG A 269 -73.89 11.49 48.57
C ARG A 269 -73.37 12.33 49.73
N LEU A 270 -72.39 11.83 50.50
CA LEU A 270 -71.76 12.55 51.59
C LEU A 270 -70.86 13.67 51.05
N LYS A 271 -70.18 13.45 49.93
CA LYS A 271 -69.19 14.38 49.35
C LYS A 271 -69.81 15.48 48.51
N HIS A 272 -70.93 15.17 47.81
CA HIS A 272 -71.55 16.07 46.81
C HIS A 272 -72.98 16.49 47.09
N GLY A 273 -73.53 16.09 48.24
CA GLY A 273 -74.94 16.41 48.63
C GLY A 273 -76.00 15.56 47.92
N TRP A 274 -77.26 15.60 48.42
CA TRP A 274 -78.40 14.89 47.85
C TRP A 274 -79.19 15.74 46.89
N VAL A 275 -79.45 15.24 45.71
CA VAL A 275 -80.49 15.77 44.84
C VAL A 275 -81.52 14.65 44.62
N THR A 276 -82.71 14.85 45.13
CA THR A 276 -83.82 13.97 44.85
C THR A 276 -84.66 14.54 43.70
N VAL A 277 -84.65 13.82 42.59
CA VAL A 277 -85.45 14.19 41.43
C VAL A 277 -86.73 13.35 41.47
N GLN A 278 -87.89 13.94 41.71
CA GLN A 278 -89.22 13.32 41.58
C GLN A 278 -89.91 13.82 40.33
N GLY A 279 -90.19 12.91 39.40
CA GLY A 279 -91.00 13.16 38.24
C GLY A 279 -90.29 13.07 36.88
N ALA A 280 -91.08 12.72 35.87
CA ALA A 280 -90.59 12.43 34.52
C ALA A 280 -90.07 13.64 33.68
N ASP A 281 -90.12 14.90 34.25
CA ASP A 281 -89.69 16.14 33.58
C ASP A 281 -88.72 16.97 34.39
N ALA A 282 -87.80 16.34 35.06
CA ALA A 282 -86.85 17.06 35.89
C ALA A 282 -85.60 17.48 35.12
N THR A 283 -85.36 18.80 35.00
CA THR A 283 -84.11 19.36 34.66
C THR A 283 -83.14 19.28 35.83
N VAL A 284 -81.97 18.69 35.61
CA VAL A 284 -80.89 18.65 36.61
C VAL A 284 -80.36 20.09 36.83
N VAL A 285 -80.54 20.63 38.00
CA VAL A 285 -79.91 21.91 38.38
C VAL A 285 -78.71 21.58 39.30
N ASP A 286 -77.57 22.05 38.96
CA ASP A 286 -76.37 21.94 39.80
C ASP A 286 -76.58 22.68 41.12
N ALA A 287 -76.20 22.03 42.25
CA ALA A 287 -76.36 22.56 43.58
C ALA A 287 -75.60 23.84 43.92
N ASN A 288 -74.72 24.33 42.99
CA ASN A 288 -73.90 25.49 43.19
C ASN A 288 -74.38 26.75 42.47
N GLY A 289 -75.49 26.77 41.82
CA GLY A 289 -76.19 27.98 41.39
C GLY A 289 -75.40 29.00 40.55
N LYS A 290 -74.51 28.51 39.66
CA LYS A 290 -73.89 29.34 38.64
C LYS A 290 -74.02 28.68 37.29
#